data_3e2d4d4df81e87d4c07f3592cadff405
#
_entry.id   3e2d4d4df81e87d4c07f3592cadff405
#
_cell.length_a   1.000
_cell.length_b   1.000
_cell.length_c   1.000
_cell.angle_alpha   90.00
_cell.angle_beta   90.00
_cell.angle_gamma   90.00
#
_symmetry.space_group_name_H-M   'P 1'
#
loop_
_entity.id
_entity.type
_entity.pdbx_description
1 polymer ?
#
loop_
_entity_poly.entity_id
_entity_poly.type
_entity_poly.pdbx_seq_one_letter_code
_entity_poly.pdbx_strand_id
1 'polypeptide(L)'
;IYDEIKDLKTRDIFANVFNSLPKAQTPEDYINHSLYFEAKTFLHGLLVVEDKLSMAHSLETRVPFLDNDLVDFAQKVPVKYKLKNINKIIKMDENEIGKIKKTNDGKVILRNAMRKYIPKDIHKAVKQGFSSPDQSWFKGDSINFVRSKLLNSKAGLYKYLNKGATQKLIKEHLNGKKNRRLFIWSLLNFNEWIKEFE
;
A
#
# COMPACT_ATOMS: atom_id res chain seq x y z
N ILE A 1 -6.38 21.44 12.77
CA ILE A 1 -6.28 20.43 11.69
C ILE A 1 -7.65 19.85 11.32
N TYR A 2 -8.49 19.41 12.31
CA TYR A 2 -9.79 18.83 11.94
C TYR A 2 -10.68 19.82 11.17
N ASP A 3 -10.74 21.08 11.62
CA ASP A 3 -11.54 22.11 10.95
C ASP A 3 -11.04 22.50 9.57
N GLU A 4 -9.72 22.34 9.34
CA GLU A 4 -9.09 22.60 8.05
C GLU A 4 -9.29 21.47 7.03
N ILE A 5 -9.50 20.24 7.51
CA ILE A 5 -9.59 19.05 6.64
C ILE A 5 -10.97 18.39 6.64
N LYS A 6 -11.92 18.85 7.45
CA LYS A 6 -13.25 18.22 7.57
C LYS A 6 -14.03 18.15 6.25
N ASP A 7 -13.79 19.11 5.36
CA ASP A 7 -14.44 19.21 4.06
C ASP A 7 -13.61 18.52 2.93
N LEU A 8 -12.39 18.07 3.25
CA LEU A 8 -11.54 17.35 2.32
C LEU A 8 -12.08 15.93 2.10
N LYS A 9 -12.50 15.66 0.88
CA LYS A 9 -12.87 14.32 0.45
C LYS A 9 -11.69 13.67 -0.26
N THR A 10 -11.10 12.68 0.36
CA THR A 10 -9.98 11.91 -0.20
C THR A 10 -10.31 11.38 -1.60
N ARG A 11 -11.57 11.00 -1.83
CA ARG A 11 -12.04 10.57 -3.15
C ARG A 11 -11.84 11.63 -4.22
N ASP A 12 -12.10 12.90 -3.91
CA ASP A 12 -12.00 13.99 -4.91
C ASP A 12 -10.54 14.27 -5.27
N ILE A 13 -9.62 14.15 -4.31
CA ILE A 13 -8.18 14.25 -4.55
C ILE A 13 -7.72 13.17 -5.55
N PHE A 14 -8.11 11.92 -5.31
CA PHE A 14 -7.72 10.80 -6.16
C PHE A 14 -8.51 10.70 -7.47
N ALA A 15 -9.72 11.26 -7.52
CA ALA A 15 -10.54 11.28 -8.72
C ALA A 15 -9.82 11.99 -9.89
N ASN A 16 -9.06 13.03 -9.61
CA ASN A 16 -8.30 13.76 -10.63
C ASN A 16 -7.27 12.87 -11.33
N VAL A 17 -6.60 11.97 -10.60
CA VAL A 17 -5.65 11.02 -11.18
C VAL A 17 -6.38 9.98 -12.02
N PHE A 18 -7.46 9.39 -11.48
CA PHE A 18 -8.24 8.36 -12.18
C PHE A 18 -8.92 8.91 -13.43
N ASN A 19 -9.48 10.11 -13.34
CA ASN A 19 -10.22 10.76 -14.41
C ASN A 19 -9.34 11.52 -15.41
N SER A 20 -8.01 11.51 -15.24
CA SER A 20 -7.08 12.08 -16.23
C SER A 20 -7.01 11.28 -17.53
N LEU A 21 -7.53 10.06 -17.53
CA LEU A 21 -7.67 9.21 -18.71
C LEU A 21 -9.04 9.40 -19.39
N PRO A 22 -9.19 9.02 -20.66
CA PRO A 22 -10.48 9.00 -21.33
C PRO A 22 -11.50 8.20 -20.53
N LYS A 23 -12.79 8.58 -20.60
CA LYS A 23 -13.85 7.90 -19.85
C LYS A 23 -13.88 6.39 -20.15
N ALA A 24 -13.75 5.57 -19.09
CA ALA A 24 -13.83 4.13 -19.21
C ALA A 24 -15.23 3.69 -19.70
N GLN A 25 -15.27 2.82 -20.70
CA GLN A 25 -16.51 2.31 -21.31
C GLN A 25 -16.62 0.79 -21.12
N THR A 26 -15.49 0.09 -21.01
CA THR A 26 -15.42 -1.35 -20.91
C THR A 26 -14.79 -1.79 -19.58
N PRO A 27 -15.01 -3.02 -19.12
CA PRO A 27 -14.31 -3.56 -17.94
C PRO A 27 -12.78 -3.49 -18.08
N GLU A 28 -12.26 -3.70 -19.27
CA GLU A 28 -10.84 -3.59 -19.59
C GLU A 28 -10.30 -2.18 -19.37
N ASP A 29 -11.09 -1.15 -19.73
CA ASP A 29 -10.72 0.25 -19.49
C ASP A 29 -10.59 0.53 -17.98
N TYR A 30 -11.55 0.07 -17.18
CA TYR A 30 -11.47 0.20 -15.72
C TYR A 30 -10.25 -0.47 -15.13
N ILE A 31 -9.86 -1.64 -15.63
CA ILE A 31 -8.64 -2.34 -15.20
C ILE A 31 -7.41 -1.52 -15.58
N ASN A 32 -7.33 -1.01 -16.81
CA ASN A 32 -6.21 -0.19 -17.24
C ASN A 32 -6.13 1.13 -16.45
N HIS A 33 -7.26 1.78 -16.16
CA HIS A 33 -7.32 2.97 -15.32
C HIS A 33 -6.85 2.67 -13.88
N SER A 34 -7.24 1.52 -13.33
CA SER A 34 -6.78 1.10 -12.00
C SER A 34 -5.27 0.85 -11.97
N LEU A 35 -4.72 0.21 -13.01
CA LEU A 35 -3.28 0.00 -13.13
C LEU A 35 -2.51 1.33 -13.26
N TYR A 36 -3.05 2.26 -14.04
CA TYR A 36 -2.48 3.61 -14.16
C TYR A 36 -2.53 4.36 -12.82
N PHE A 37 -3.67 4.31 -12.14
CA PHE A 37 -3.85 4.92 -10.83
C PHE A 37 -2.84 4.36 -9.81
N GLU A 38 -2.70 3.04 -9.74
CA GLU A 38 -1.71 2.38 -8.88
C GLU A 38 -0.27 2.83 -9.20
N ALA A 39 0.06 2.95 -10.49
CA ALA A 39 1.39 3.41 -10.91
C ALA A 39 1.66 4.86 -10.50
N LYS A 40 0.67 5.74 -10.61
CA LYS A 40 0.81 7.17 -10.29
C LYS A 40 0.75 7.49 -8.80
N THR A 41 0.16 6.62 -8.00
CA THR A 41 -0.05 6.87 -6.57
C THR A 41 0.79 5.92 -5.71
N PHE A 42 0.36 4.68 -5.60
CA PHE A 42 0.96 3.71 -4.68
C PHE A 42 2.39 3.30 -5.06
N LEU A 43 2.63 3.00 -6.34
CA LEU A 43 3.96 2.59 -6.81
C LEU A 43 4.97 3.72 -6.63
N HIS A 44 4.60 4.95 -6.96
CA HIS A 44 5.46 6.11 -6.75
C HIS A 44 5.89 6.24 -5.28
N GLY A 45 4.94 6.13 -4.36
CA GLY A 45 5.24 6.17 -2.92
C GLY A 45 6.20 5.06 -2.47
N LEU A 46 6.02 3.83 -2.97
CA LEU A 46 6.93 2.72 -2.68
C LEU A 46 8.36 2.98 -3.16
N LEU A 47 8.50 3.52 -4.38
CA LEU A 47 9.81 3.81 -4.95
C LEU A 47 10.54 4.92 -4.20
N VAL A 48 9.83 5.98 -3.80
CA VAL A 48 10.40 7.07 -2.99
C VAL A 48 10.89 6.55 -1.64
N VAL A 49 10.11 5.71 -0.97
CA VAL A 49 10.50 5.13 0.32
C VAL A 49 11.72 4.21 0.16
N GLU A 50 11.72 3.35 -0.85
CA GLU A 50 12.84 2.43 -1.13
C GLU A 50 14.13 3.20 -1.43
N ASP A 51 14.05 4.21 -2.30
CA ASP A 51 15.19 5.07 -2.64
C ASP A 51 15.74 5.78 -1.39
N LYS A 52 14.89 6.44 -0.61
CA LYS A 52 15.33 7.17 0.58
C LYS A 52 15.96 6.27 1.64
N LEU A 53 15.37 5.10 1.89
CA LEU A 53 15.90 4.18 2.89
C LEU A 53 17.21 3.52 2.44
N SER A 54 17.30 3.09 1.20
CA SER A 54 18.52 2.47 0.67
C SER A 54 19.66 3.47 0.58
N MET A 55 19.39 4.68 0.08
CA MET A 55 20.41 5.74 -0.01
C MET A 55 20.88 6.23 1.35
N ALA A 56 20.01 6.24 2.38
CA ALA A 56 20.42 6.53 3.75
C ALA A 56 21.45 5.53 4.29
N HIS A 57 21.53 4.34 3.70
CA HIS A 57 22.51 3.30 4.01
C HIS A 57 23.58 3.12 2.90
N SER A 58 23.71 4.11 2.01
CA SER A 58 24.67 4.10 0.90
C SER A 58 24.50 2.90 -0.05
N LEU A 59 23.26 2.41 -0.16
CA LEU A 59 22.91 1.30 -1.05
C LEU A 59 22.11 1.82 -2.24
N GLU A 60 22.66 1.73 -3.43
CA GLU A 60 21.93 2.04 -4.66
C GLU A 60 21.07 0.84 -5.08
N THR A 61 19.77 1.04 -5.16
CA THR A 61 18.82 0.03 -5.64
C THR A 61 18.43 0.27 -7.09
N ARG A 62 18.26 -0.79 -7.84
CA ARG A 62 17.79 -0.76 -9.23
C ARG A 62 16.53 -1.56 -9.37
N VAL A 63 15.59 -1.08 -10.18
CA VAL A 63 14.25 -1.67 -10.38
C VAL A 63 14.07 -2.09 -11.85
N PRO A 64 14.64 -3.24 -12.27
CA PRO A 64 14.71 -3.63 -13.68
C PRO A 64 13.33 -3.78 -14.35
N PHE A 65 12.28 -4.04 -13.58
CA PHE A 65 10.92 -4.10 -14.10
C PHE A 65 10.29 -2.72 -14.40
N LEU A 66 10.99 -1.63 -14.07
CA LEU A 66 10.59 -0.26 -14.39
C LEU A 66 11.47 0.36 -15.47
N ASP A 67 12.21 -0.47 -16.23
CA ASP A 67 12.82 -0.05 -17.49
C ASP A 67 11.74 0.54 -18.40
N ASN A 68 12.05 1.69 -19.04
CA ASN A 68 11.06 2.46 -19.80
C ASN A 68 10.46 1.65 -20.95
N ASP A 69 11.29 0.92 -21.70
CA ASP A 69 10.82 0.13 -22.85
C ASP A 69 9.91 -1.02 -22.36
N LEU A 70 10.28 -1.63 -21.23
CA LEU A 70 9.48 -2.69 -20.62
C LEU A 70 8.14 -2.15 -20.08
N VAL A 71 8.12 -0.98 -19.46
CA VAL A 71 6.91 -0.33 -18.98
C VAL A 71 6.00 0.04 -20.14
N ASP A 72 6.54 0.66 -21.19
CA ASP A 72 5.77 1.03 -22.39
C ASP A 72 5.17 -0.20 -23.10
N PHE A 73 5.93 -1.28 -23.18
CA PHE A 73 5.41 -2.56 -23.65
C PHE A 73 4.29 -3.07 -22.75
N ALA A 74 4.52 -3.12 -21.44
CA ALA A 74 3.56 -3.66 -20.47
C ALA A 74 2.23 -2.88 -20.47
N GLN A 75 2.27 -1.57 -20.67
CA GLN A 75 1.05 -0.76 -20.78
C GLN A 75 0.22 -1.13 -22.02
N LYS A 76 0.86 -1.41 -23.13
CA LYS A 76 0.21 -1.80 -24.40
C LYS A 76 -0.33 -3.23 -24.41
N VAL A 77 0.09 -4.08 -23.47
CA VAL A 77 -0.36 -5.47 -23.39
C VAL A 77 -1.88 -5.52 -23.11
N PRO A 78 -2.68 -6.25 -23.91
CA PRO A 78 -4.11 -6.44 -23.64
C PRO A 78 -4.40 -7.06 -22.27
N VAL A 79 -5.49 -6.66 -21.64
CA VAL A 79 -5.84 -7.07 -20.26
C VAL A 79 -5.90 -8.58 -20.09
N LYS A 80 -6.37 -9.32 -21.10
CA LYS A 80 -6.41 -10.80 -21.11
C LYS A 80 -5.05 -11.48 -20.86
N TYR A 81 -3.94 -10.79 -21.15
CA TYR A 81 -2.59 -11.27 -20.88
C TYR A 81 -2.03 -10.74 -19.56
N LYS A 82 -2.69 -9.74 -18.94
CA LYS A 82 -2.34 -9.22 -17.62
C LYS A 82 -3.05 -10.01 -16.52
N LEU A 83 -4.34 -10.29 -16.71
CA LEU A 83 -5.23 -10.94 -15.75
C LEU A 83 -5.97 -12.13 -16.38
N LYS A 84 -6.16 -13.18 -15.57
CA LYS A 84 -7.09 -14.29 -15.88
C LYS A 84 -8.44 -14.02 -15.23
N ASN A 85 -9.47 -14.71 -15.73
CA ASN A 85 -10.79 -14.78 -15.08
C ASN A 85 -11.45 -13.41 -14.81
N ILE A 86 -11.29 -12.46 -15.74
CA ILE A 86 -11.84 -11.10 -15.62
C ILE A 86 -13.32 -11.13 -15.23
N ASN A 87 -14.13 -11.96 -15.87
CA ASN A 87 -15.57 -12.10 -15.59
C ASN A 87 -15.88 -12.55 -14.15
N LYS A 88 -14.97 -13.28 -13.52
CA LYS A 88 -15.10 -13.68 -12.12
C LYS A 88 -14.75 -12.53 -11.21
N ILE A 89 -13.71 -11.77 -11.53
CA ILE A 89 -13.25 -10.60 -10.76
C ILE A 89 -14.34 -9.53 -10.74
N ILE A 90 -14.98 -9.24 -11.87
CA ILE A 90 -16.07 -8.26 -11.99
C ILE A 90 -17.29 -8.61 -11.11
N LYS A 91 -17.52 -9.90 -10.86
CA LYS A 91 -18.63 -10.38 -10.02
C LYS A 91 -18.31 -10.46 -8.53
N MET A 92 -17.10 -10.09 -8.13
CA MET A 92 -16.71 -10.09 -6.70
C MET A 92 -17.24 -8.84 -6.02
N ASP A 93 -17.99 -9.01 -4.94
CA ASP A 93 -18.44 -7.91 -4.10
C ASP A 93 -17.25 -7.41 -3.25
N GLU A 94 -16.97 -6.10 -3.31
CA GLU A 94 -15.94 -5.46 -2.50
C GLU A 94 -16.17 -5.63 -1.00
N ASN A 95 -17.42 -5.76 -0.56
CA ASN A 95 -17.77 -6.02 0.83
C ASN A 95 -17.38 -7.43 1.31
N GLU A 96 -17.07 -8.32 0.39
CA GLU A 96 -16.56 -9.67 0.68
C GLU A 96 -15.01 -9.77 0.66
N ILE A 97 -14.30 -8.67 0.55
CA ILE A 97 -12.83 -8.61 0.43
C ILE A 97 -12.11 -9.46 1.48
N GLY A 98 -12.64 -9.53 2.70
CA GLY A 98 -12.10 -10.41 3.76
C GLY A 98 -12.19 -11.92 3.46
N LYS A 99 -13.07 -12.33 2.53
CA LYS A 99 -13.33 -13.73 2.14
C LYS A 99 -12.69 -14.09 0.79
N ILE A 100 -12.19 -13.11 0.03
CA ILE A 100 -11.59 -13.34 -1.27
C ILE A 100 -10.28 -14.11 -1.08
N LYS A 101 -10.26 -15.36 -1.54
CA LYS A 101 -9.04 -16.16 -1.59
C LYS A 101 -8.05 -15.47 -2.53
N LYS A 102 -6.82 -15.26 -2.06
CA LYS A 102 -5.73 -14.81 -2.91
C LYS A 102 -5.63 -15.73 -4.11
N THR A 103 -5.65 -15.16 -5.32
CA THR A 103 -5.62 -15.93 -6.56
C THR A 103 -4.32 -15.69 -7.32
N ASN A 104 -4.02 -16.58 -8.27
CA ASN A 104 -2.89 -16.47 -9.20
C ASN A 104 -3.29 -15.82 -10.52
N ASP A 105 -4.34 -15.00 -10.52
CA ASP A 105 -4.93 -14.47 -11.74
C ASP A 105 -4.14 -13.33 -12.37
N GLY A 106 -3.20 -12.73 -11.62
CA GLY A 106 -2.39 -11.61 -12.10
C GLY A 106 -1.04 -12.00 -12.73
N LYS A 107 -0.43 -11.04 -13.43
CA LYS A 107 0.89 -11.15 -14.08
C LYS A 107 1.00 -12.30 -15.07
N VAL A 108 -0.05 -12.59 -15.83
CA VAL A 108 -0.15 -13.79 -16.68
C VAL A 108 0.98 -13.91 -17.69
N ILE A 109 1.21 -12.83 -18.46
CA ILE A 109 2.28 -12.80 -19.47
C ILE A 109 3.65 -13.03 -18.85
N LEU A 110 3.97 -12.37 -17.73
CA LEU A 110 5.23 -12.51 -17.03
C LEU A 110 5.42 -13.94 -16.51
N ARG A 111 4.40 -14.51 -15.87
CA ARG A 111 4.44 -15.91 -15.40
C ARG A 111 4.71 -16.88 -16.54
N ASN A 112 4.04 -16.69 -17.68
CA ASN A 112 4.22 -17.56 -18.84
C ASN A 112 5.64 -17.41 -19.43
N ALA A 113 6.15 -16.20 -19.57
CA ALA A 113 7.49 -15.94 -20.06
C ALA A 113 8.57 -16.58 -19.17
N MET A 114 8.41 -16.44 -17.85
CA MET A 114 9.37 -16.91 -16.86
C MET A 114 9.28 -18.41 -16.56
N ARG A 115 8.27 -19.12 -17.09
CA ARG A 115 8.00 -20.55 -16.78
C ARG A 115 9.21 -21.46 -16.95
N LYS A 116 10.09 -21.17 -17.93
CA LYS A 116 11.28 -21.97 -18.22
C LYS A 116 12.49 -21.62 -17.33
N TYR A 117 12.45 -20.47 -16.67
CA TYR A 117 13.59 -19.89 -15.96
C TYR A 117 13.46 -19.94 -14.44
N ILE A 118 12.25 -20.16 -13.90
CA ILE A 118 12.01 -20.19 -12.47
C ILE A 118 11.47 -21.54 -12.02
N PRO A 119 11.70 -21.97 -10.76
CA PRO A 119 11.17 -23.20 -10.20
C PRO A 119 9.64 -23.27 -10.28
N LYS A 120 9.08 -24.48 -10.40
CA LYS A 120 7.65 -24.70 -10.58
C LYS A 120 6.79 -24.22 -9.41
N ASP A 121 7.29 -24.33 -8.19
CA ASP A 121 6.66 -23.84 -6.97
C ASP A 121 6.56 -22.31 -6.97
N ILE A 122 7.62 -21.60 -7.36
CA ILE A 122 7.61 -20.14 -7.52
C ILE A 122 6.65 -19.71 -8.64
N HIS A 123 6.68 -20.38 -9.78
CA HIS A 123 5.76 -20.12 -10.88
C HIS A 123 4.29 -20.21 -10.45
N LYS A 124 3.97 -21.19 -9.60
CA LYS A 124 2.60 -21.46 -9.11
C LYS A 124 2.26 -20.72 -7.82
N ALA A 125 3.22 -20.05 -7.19
CA ALA A 125 3.02 -19.37 -5.92
C ALA A 125 1.92 -18.31 -6.00
N VAL A 126 1.06 -18.28 -4.99
CA VAL A 126 0.01 -17.27 -4.87
C VAL A 126 0.66 -15.92 -4.58
N LYS A 127 0.17 -14.85 -5.24
CA LYS A 127 0.66 -13.49 -5.01
C LYS A 127 0.53 -13.16 -3.51
N GLN A 128 1.65 -12.83 -2.89
CA GLN A 128 1.68 -12.17 -1.59
C GLN A 128 1.89 -10.68 -1.81
N GLY A 129 1.07 -9.85 -1.15
CA GLY A 129 1.29 -8.41 -1.12
C GLY A 129 2.49 -8.06 -0.25
N PHE A 130 3.00 -6.84 -0.38
CA PHE A 130 3.90 -6.26 0.60
C PHE A 130 3.15 -6.14 1.94
N SER A 131 3.30 -7.14 2.77
CA SER A 131 2.83 -7.12 4.15
C SER A 131 3.99 -7.53 5.01
N SER A 132 4.54 -6.57 5.73
CA SER A 132 5.44 -6.87 6.82
C SER A 132 4.68 -7.70 7.88
N PRO A 133 5.37 -8.45 8.74
CA PRO A 133 4.74 -9.18 9.84
C PRO A 133 4.22 -8.26 10.95
N ASP A 134 3.60 -7.15 10.57
CA ASP A 134 3.19 -6.03 11.43
C ASP A 134 2.24 -6.43 12.55
N GLN A 135 1.52 -7.55 12.39
CA GLN A 135 0.68 -8.06 13.48
C GLN A 135 1.50 -8.56 14.66
N SER A 136 2.73 -9.04 14.40
CA SER A 136 3.65 -9.48 15.45
C SER A 136 4.57 -8.36 15.94
N TRP A 137 4.88 -7.36 15.09
CA TRP A 137 5.80 -6.29 15.46
C TRP A 137 5.29 -5.38 16.58
N PHE A 138 3.99 -5.15 16.65
CA PHE A 138 3.37 -4.37 17.72
C PHE A 138 2.72 -5.26 18.79
N LYS A 139 3.20 -6.51 18.93
CA LYS A 139 2.90 -7.45 20.01
C LYS A 139 4.22 -7.92 20.65
N GLY A 140 4.17 -8.33 21.90
CA GLY A 140 5.39 -8.73 22.62
C GLY A 140 6.26 -7.54 22.98
N ASP A 141 7.59 -7.65 22.84
CA ASP A 141 8.57 -6.65 23.31
C ASP A 141 8.40 -5.27 22.67
N SER A 142 7.95 -5.23 21.43
CA SER A 142 7.69 -3.97 20.70
C SER A 142 6.55 -3.13 21.30
N ILE A 143 5.69 -3.71 22.11
CA ILE A 143 4.61 -2.96 22.80
C ILE A 143 5.19 -1.88 23.70
N ASN A 144 6.25 -2.18 24.41
CA ASN A 144 6.90 -1.24 25.32
C ASN A 144 7.51 -0.07 24.56
N PHE A 145 8.10 -0.33 23.39
CA PHE A 145 8.60 0.72 22.51
C PHE A 145 7.45 1.64 22.05
N VAL A 146 6.36 1.09 21.56
CA VAL A 146 5.20 1.88 21.13
C VAL A 146 4.64 2.70 22.29
N ARG A 147 4.50 2.10 23.47
CA ARG A 147 4.03 2.79 24.69
C ARG A 147 4.94 3.95 25.08
N SER A 148 6.25 3.73 25.12
CA SER A 148 7.21 4.76 25.50
C SER A 148 7.23 5.94 24.53
N LYS A 149 7.04 5.70 23.24
CA LYS A 149 7.03 6.72 22.21
C LYS A 149 5.69 7.44 22.09
N LEU A 150 4.59 6.71 22.02
CA LEU A 150 3.28 7.26 21.65
C LEU A 150 2.35 7.54 22.85
N LEU A 151 2.49 6.85 23.99
CA LEU A 151 1.71 7.13 25.20
C LEU A 151 2.40 8.13 26.13
N ASN A 152 3.62 8.55 25.81
CA ASN A 152 4.30 9.62 26.53
C ASN A 152 3.48 10.93 26.38
N SER A 153 3.14 11.53 27.51
CA SER A 153 2.35 12.78 27.52
C SER A 153 3.05 13.98 26.86
N LYS A 154 4.36 13.90 26.71
CA LYS A 154 5.22 14.93 26.09
C LYS A 154 5.55 14.63 24.63
N ALA A 155 4.95 13.60 24.02
CA ALA A 155 5.20 13.28 22.61
C ALA A 155 4.75 14.45 21.71
N GLY A 156 5.60 14.84 20.76
CA GLY A 156 5.39 16.00 19.90
C GLY A 156 4.10 15.94 19.08
N LEU A 157 3.67 14.74 18.72
CA LEU A 157 2.42 14.51 17.96
C LEU A 157 1.18 15.11 18.64
N TYR A 158 1.18 15.32 19.97
CA TYR A 158 0.05 15.91 20.70
C TYR A 158 -0.06 17.42 20.58
N LYS A 159 0.89 18.08 19.94
CA LYS A 159 0.73 19.46 19.48
C LYS A 159 -0.35 19.57 18.38
N TYR A 160 -0.52 18.50 17.60
CA TYR A 160 -1.36 18.45 16.40
C TYR A 160 -2.60 17.57 16.55
N LEU A 161 -2.55 16.53 17.39
CA LEU A 161 -3.58 15.55 17.53
C LEU A 161 -4.25 15.61 18.91
N ASN A 162 -5.56 15.38 18.95
CA ASN A 162 -6.25 15.24 20.22
C ASN A 162 -5.71 14.07 21.01
N LYS A 163 -5.06 14.37 22.14
CA LYS A 163 -4.34 13.39 22.97
C LYS A 163 -5.26 12.27 23.47
N GLY A 164 -6.44 12.60 23.98
CA GLY A 164 -7.37 11.62 24.55
C GLY A 164 -7.85 10.62 23.49
N ALA A 165 -8.31 11.14 22.35
CA ALA A 165 -8.78 10.32 21.24
C ALA A 165 -7.64 9.43 20.68
N THR A 166 -6.47 10.01 20.45
CA THR A 166 -5.31 9.29 19.90
C THR A 166 -4.86 8.18 20.84
N GLN A 167 -4.71 8.46 22.13
CA GLN A 167 -4.33 7.45 23.13
C GLN A 167 -5.36 6.32 23.25
N LYS A 168 -6.66 6.63 23.14
CA LYS A 168 -7.70 5.60 23.12
C LYS A 168 -7.50 4.63 21.97
N LEU A 169 -7.26 5.14 20.74
CA LEU A 169 -7.03 4.32 19.55
C LEU A 169 -5.76 3.48 19.67
N ILE A 170 -4.67 4.04 20.21
CA ILE A 170 -3.44 3.31 20.49
C ILE A 170 -3.69 2.16 21.47
N LYS A 171 -4.36 2.44 22.59
CA LYS A 171 -4.68 1.43 23.61
C LYS A 171 -5.58 0.31 23.06
N GLU A 172 -6.55 0.63 22.19
CA GLU A 172 -7.39 -0.38 21.52
C GLU A 172 -6.54 -1.35 20.71
N HIS A 173 -5.49 -0.85 20.01
CA HIS A 173 -4.59 -1.70 19.24
C HIS A 173 -3.71 -2.56 20.14
N LEU A 174 -3.04 -1.95 21.12
CA LEU A 174 -2.13 -2.63 22.03
C LEU A 174 -2.82 -3.71 22.89
N ASN A 175 -4.11 -3.53 23.16
CA ASN A 175 -4.94 -4.50 23.88
C ASN A 175 -5.61 -5.53 22.94
N GLY A 176 -5.30 -5.53 21.67
CA GLY A 176 -5.83 -6.48 20.69
C GLY A 176 -7.30 -6.29 20.30
N LYS A 177 -7.96 -5.21 20.76
CA LYS A 177 -9.38 -4.95 20.47
C LYS A 177 -9.63 -4.65 19.00
N LYS A 178 -8.71 -3.91 18.36
CA LYS A 178 -8.79 -3.55 16.93
C LYS A 178 -7.40 -3.51 16.33
N ASN A 179 -7.26 -4.05 15.12
CA ASN A 179 -6.00 -3.94 14.38
C ASN A 179 -5.88 -2.54 13.76
N ARG A 180 -5.00 -1.71 14.31
CA ARG A 180 -4.71 -0.34 13.85
C ARG A 180 -3.24 -0.15 13.48
N ARG A 181 -2.60 -1.22 13.01
CA ARG A 181 -1.15 -1.23 12.72
C ARG A 181 -0.68 -0.04 11.88
N LEU A 182 -1.39 0.28 10.79
CA LEU A 182 -1.04 1.41 9.94
C LEU A 182 -1.11 2.74 10.67
N PHE A 183 -2.11 2.91 11.52
CA PHE A 183 -2.23 4.09 12.37
C PHE A 183 -1.06 4.20 13.36
N ILE A 184 -0.69 3.11 14.04
CA ILE A 184 0.48 3.09 14.94
C ILE A 184 1.75 3.45 14.17
N TRP A 185 1.95 2.83 13.00
CA TRP A 185 3.12 3.12 12.15
C TRP A 185 3.17 4.59 11.72
N SER A 186 2.05 5.14 11.27
CA SER A 186 1.96 6.55 10.89
C SER A 186 2.27 7.49 12.06
N LEU A 187 1.76 7.18 13.25
CA LEU A 187 2.04 8.00 14.45
C LEU A 187 3.51 7.93 14.88
N LEU A 188 4.15 6.76 14.79
CA LEU A 188 5.59 6.63 15.08
C LEU A 188 6.42 7.48 14.12
N ASN A 189 6.15 7.37 12.81
CA ASN A 189 6.85 8.17 11.81
C ASN A 189 6.61 9.67 12.02
N PHE A 190 5.36 10.07 12.24
CA PHE A 190 5.02 11.47 12.48
C PHE A 190 5.70 12.02 13.74
N ASN A 191 5.73 11.25 14.82
CA ASN A 191 6.38 11.67 16.05
C ASN A 191 7.92 11.81 15.92
N GLU A 192 8.57 10.92 15.17
CA GLU A 192 10.01 11.04 14.90
C GLU A 192 10.30 12.19 13.92
N TRP A 193 9.42 12.38 12.92
CA TRP A 193 9.54 13.53 12.00
C TRP A 193 9.47 14.87 12.75
N ILE A 194 8.51 15.03 13.67
CA ILE A 194 8.41 16.25 14.50
C ILE A 194 9.72 16.51 15.28
N LYS A 195 10.34 15.48 15.82
CA LYS A 195 11.59 15.65 16.57
C LYS A 195 12.76 16.11 15.71
N GLU A 196 12.76 15.68 14.44
CA GLU A 196 13.85 16.00 13.52
C GLU A 196 13.72 17.41 12.93
N PHE A 197 12.49 17.88 12.71
CA PHE A 197 12.22 19.09 11.94
C PHE A 197 11.57 20.23 12.74
N GLU A 198 11.23 20.02 14.00
CA GLU A 198 10.71 21.02 14.95
C GLU A 198 11.47 21.03 16.29
#